data_a4bfb32f0309223032ec1d2efb5b847f
#
_entry.id   a4bfb32f0309223032ec1d2efb5b847f
#
_cell.length_a   1.000
_cell.length_b   1.000
_cell.length_c   1.000
_cell.angle_alpha   90.00
_cell.angle_beta   90.00
_cell.angle_gamma   90.00
#
_symmetry.space_group_name_H-M   'P 1'
#
loop_
_entity.id
_entity.type
_entity.pdbx_description
1 polymer ?
#
loop_
_entity_poly.entity_id
_entity_poly.type
_entity_poly.pdbx_seq_one_letter_code
_entity_poly.pdbx_strand_id
1 'polypeptide(L)'
;MPEAQRTVDSDGVELAVSVDGEGPAVVLLHGLTATHRYVVMGSKALPRAGFQTVAYDARGHGASSPAPGYSYAALADDLGAVLDALGLDRAVLAGASMGAHTLLRFALEAPTRVAGLVVITPAFLPDAVDDPARAERWHALAAGLREGGVEGFMEAYGEPDVPESVRATVLEVVRQRLSRHEHPEAVADALDEVPFSRPFDALDELASISAPTTIVASRDEIDPEHPYGVGEAYAEVIPAARLVSEEPGRSPLAWQGGQLSKLIASVAESAAPA
;
A
#
# COMPACT_ATOMS: atom_id res chain seq x y z
N MET A 1 19.36 0.93 -15.59
CA MET A 1 19.88 2.27 -15.23
C MET A 1 19.97 2.38 -13.70
N PRO A 2 20.77 3.32 -13.14
CA PRO A 2 20.67 3.61 -11.71
C PRO A 2 19.29 4.17 -11.37
N GLU A 3 18.85 3.97 -10.13
CA GLU A 3 17.60 4.53 -9.59
C GLU A 3 17.55 6.05 -9.79
N ALA A 4 16.51 6.54 -10.42
CA ALA A 4 16.28 7.95 -10.67
C ALA A 4 15.16 8.49 -9.80
N GLN A 5 15.42 9.59 -9.11
CA GLN A 5 14.41 10.32 -8.35
C GLN A 5 13.75 11.37 -9.26
N ARG A 6 12.43 11.48 -9.17
CA ARG A 6 11.62 12.44 -9.93
C ARG A 6 10.56 13.05 -9.02
N THR A 7 10.10 14.23 -9.38
CA THR A 7 8.90 14.84 -8.80
C THR A 7 7.80 14.83 -9.87
N VAL A 8 6.62 14.41 -9.48
CA VAL A 8 5.41 14.43 -10.31
C VAL A 8 4.40 15.34 -9.64
N ASP A 9 3.86 16.29 -10.39
CA ASP A 9 2.75 17.13 -9.95
C ASP A 9 1.43 16.40 -10.17
N SER A 10 0.61 16.34 -9.12
CA SER A 10 -0.75 15.84 -9.12
C SER A 10 -1.68 16.91 -8.55
N ASP A 11 -2.20 17.76 -9.42
CA ASP A 11 -3.09 18.87 -9.07
C ASP A 11 -2.54 19.77 -7.93
N GLY A 12 -1.26 20.16 -8.07
CA GLY A 12 -0.55 21.00 -7.10
C GLY A 12 0.06 20.25 -5.92
N VAL A 13 -0.02 18.92 -5.88
CA VAL A 13 0.67 18.08 -4.90
C VAL A 13 1.92 17.47 -5.54
N GLU A 14 3.10 17.78 -5.00
CA GLU A 14 4.37 17.23 -5.47
C GLU A 14 4.58 15.82 -4.90
N LEU A 15 4.60 14.82 -5.77
CA LEU A 15 4.85 13.42 -5.41
C LEU A 15 6.30 13.04 -5.66
N ALA A 16 6.98 12.52 -4.65
CA ALA A 16 8.33 11.98 -4.76
C ALA A 16 8.30 10.57 -5.35
N VAL A 17 8.86 10.41 -6.55
CA VAL A 17 8.82 9.17 -7.33
C VAL A 17 10.22 8.62 -7.56
N SER A 18 10.42 7.35 -7.31
CA SER A 18 11.64 6.58 -7.60
C SER A 18 11.38 5.65 -8.77
N VAL A 19 12.26 5.69 -9.77
CA VAL A 19 12.21 4.81 -10.95
C VAL A 19 13.51 4.03 -11.06
N ASP A 20 13.43 2.69 -11.12
CA ASP A 20 14.59 1.80 -11.22
C ASP A 20 14.34 0.70 -12.26
N GLY A 21 15.36 0.39 -13.06
CA GLY A 21 15.28 -0.61 -14.12
C GLY A 21 14.61 -0.12 -15.41
N GLU A 22 14.39 -1.05 -16.32
CA GLU A 22 13.77 -0.86 -17.63
C GLU A 22 12.86 -2.07 -17.92
N GLY A 23 11.94 -1.93 -18.89
CA GLY A 23 11.03 -3.00 -19.31
C GLY A 23 9.59 -2.75 -18.88
N PRO A 24 8.74 -3.80 -18.78
CA PRO A 24 7.35 -3.66 -18.36
C PRO A 24 7.24 -3.01 -16.97
N ALA A 25 6.31 -2.05 -16.84
CA ALA A 25 6.20 -1.27 -15.62
C ALA A 25 5.49 -2.02 -14.47
N VAL A 26 6.08 -1.95 -13.30
CA VAL A 26 5.50 -2.36 -12.01
C VAL A 26 5.48 -1.15 -11.10
N VAL A 27 4.30 -0.73 -10.65
CA VAL A 27 4.13 0.39 -9.72
C VAL A 27 3.86 -0.13 -8.31
N LEU A 28 4.61 0.40 -7.34
CA LEU A 28 4.57 0.00 -5.93
C LEU A 28 3.91 1.09 -5.09
N LEU A 29 2.83 0.74 -4.37
CA LEU A 29 2.04 1.63 -3.53
C LEU A 29 2.16 1.20 -2.06
N HIS A 30 2.62 2.10 -1.20
CA HIS A 30 2.85 1.79 0.21
C HIS A 30 1.60 1.92 1.09
N GLY A 31 1.67 1.39 2.31
CA GLY A 31 0.64 1.51 3.34
C GLY A 31 0.72 2.84 4.10
N LEU A 32 -0.36 3.17 4.82
CA LEU A 32 -0.42 4.32 5.71
C LEU A 32 0.75 4.27 6.72
N THR A 33 1.34 5.41 7.04
CA THR A 33 2.56 5.56 7.87
C THR A 33 3.87 5.00 7.28
N ALA A 34 3.84 4.41 6.07
CA ALA A 34 5.03 3.90 5.39
C ALA A 34 5.51 4.88 4.30
N THR A 35 6.59 4.52 3.62
CA THR A 35 7.10 5.20 2.43
C THR A 35 7.28 4.19 1.29
N HIS A 36 7.52 4.67 0.08
CA HIS A 36 7.73 3.84 -1.11
C HIS A 36 8.71 2.66 -0.90
N ARG A 37 9.68 2.81 -0.03
CA ARG A 37 10.69 1.78 0.27
C ARG A 37 10.10 0.52 0.90
N TYR A 38 9.00 0.63 1.64
CA TYR A 38 8.48 -0.46 2.48
C TYR A 38 7.58 -1.45 1.74
N VAL A 39 7.17 -1.20 0.51
CA VAL A 39 6.35 -2.17 -0.25
C VAL A 39 7.09 -3.49 -0.44
N VAL A 40 8.35 -3.43 -0.89
CA VAL A 40 9.21 -4.61 -1.09
C VAL A 40 10.47 -4.56 -0.20
N MET A 41 10.42 -3.84 0.92
CA MET A 41 11.52 -3.71 1.90
C MET A 41 12.88 -3.36 1.25
N GLY A 42 12.87 -2.50 0.23
CA GLY A 42 14.05 -2.08 -0.52
C GLY A 42 14.65 -3.16 -1.43
N SER A 43 13.95 -4.25 -1.69
CA SER A 43 14.39 -5.29 -2.61
C SER A 43 14.61 -4.74 -4.02
N LYS A 44 15.74 -5.11 -4.63
CA LYS A 44 16.08 -4.81 -6.03
C LYS A 44 15.83 -6.00 -6.97
N ALA A 45 14.97 -6.95 -6.57
CA ALA A 45 14.71 -8.14 -7.36
C ALA A 45 13.92 -7.84 -8.63
N LEU A 46 12.94 -6.92 -8.58
CA LEU A 46 12.14 -6.52 -9.74
C LEU A 46 13.00 -5.90 -10.86
N PRO A 47 13.80 -4.85 -10.62
CA PRO A 47 14.64 -4.28 -11.69
C PRO A 47 15.69 -5.28 -12.19
N ARG A 48 16.21 -6.17 -11.34
CA ARG A 48 17.11 -7.25 -11.79
C ARG A 48 16.43 -8.31 -12.64
N ALA A 49 15.12 -8.47 -12.49
CA ALA A 49 14.31 -9.37 -13.32
C ALA A 49 13.86 -8.73 -14.65
N GLY A 50 14.26 -7.48 -14.93
CA GLY A 50 13.96 -6.82 -16.20
C GLY A 50 12.65 -6.02 -16.19
N PHE A 51 12.18 -5.57 -15.01
CA PHE A 51 11.02 -4.71 -14.88
C PHE A 51 11.44 -3.26 -14.57
N GLN A 52 10.74 -2.30 -15.15
CA GLN A 52 10.78 -0.93 -14.67
C GLN A 52 9.95 -0.86 -13.38
N THR A 53 10.63 -0.62 -12.26
CA THR A 53 9.99 -0.48 -10.95
C THR A 53 9.78 1.00 -10.66
N VAL A 54 8.53 1.40 -10.53
CA VAL A 54 8.11 2.74 -10.10
C VAL A 54 7.59 2.63 -8.68
N ALA A 55 8.14 3.41 -7.76
CA ALA A 55 7.66 3.48 -6.39
C ALA A 55 7.58 4.96 -5.99
N TYR A 56 6.49 5.39 -5.37
CA TYR A 56 6.33 6.78 -4.97
C TYR A 56 5.82 6.90 -3.54
N ASP A 57 6.15 7.99 -2.91
CA ASP A 57 5.55 8.38 -1.65
C ASP A 57 4.16 8.99 -1.94
N ALA A 58 3.11 8.46 -1.32
CA ALA A 58 1.78 9.03 -1.43
C ALA A 58 1.75 10.46 -0.88
N ARG A 59 0.76 11.26 -1.29
CA ARG A 59 0.57 12.62 -0.76
C ARG A 59 0.74 12.67 0.75
N GLY A 60 1.46 13.64 1.26
CA GLY A 60 1.77 13.83 2.68
C GLY A 60 2.72 12.81 3.31
N HIS A 61 3.22 11.81 2.57
CA HIS A 61 4.12 10.79 3.07
C HIS A 61 5.53 10.94 2.50
N GLY A 62 6.51 10.41 3.23
CA GLY A 62 7.91 10.42 2.81
C GLY A 62 8.39 11.83 2.48
N ALA A 63 8.81 12.04 1.22
CA ALA A 63 9.25 13.32 0.67
C ALA A 63 8.19 13.99 -0.23
N SER A 64 6.97 13.44 -0.30
CA SER A 64 5.84 14.06 -1.00
C SER A 64 5.24 15.19 -0.19
N SER A 65 4.78 16.26 -0.88
CA SER A 65 4.22 17.43 -0.21
C SER A 65 2.90 17.12 0.50
N PRO A 66 2.54 17.91 1.54
CA PRO A 66 1.20 17.91 2.11
C PRO A 66 0.13 18.19 1.07
N ALA A 67 -1.10 17.72 1.33
CA ALA A 67 -2.23 17.84 0.43
C ALA A 67 -3.48 18.36 1.16
N PRO A 68 -4.46 18.94 0.44
CA PRO A 68 -5.71 19.43 1.04
C PRO A 68 -6.66 18.30 1.48
N GLY A 69 -6.38 17.05 1.13
CA GLY A 69 -7.19 15.87 1.51
C GLY A 69 -6.53 14.56 1.12
N TYR A 70 -6.94 13.48 1.79
CA TYR A 70 -6.28 12.17 1.77
C TYR A 70 -7.26 11.02 1.45
N SER A 71 -8.31 11.27 0.68
CA SER A 71 -9.27 10.23 0.30
C SER A 71 -8.68 9.22 -0.69
N TYR A 72 -9.26 8.01 -0.77
CA TYR A 72 -8.87 7.02 -1.78
C TYR A 72 -9.12 7.49 -3.22
N ALA A 73 -10.08 8.37 -3.46
CA ALA A 73 -10.26 9.02 -4.75
C ALA A 73 -9.02 9.87 -5.10
N ALA A 74 -8.61 10.74 -4.19
CA ALA A 74 -7.42 11.58 -4.38
C ALA A 74 -6.13 10.75 -4.52
N LEU A 75 -5.99 9.66 -3.77
CA LEU A 75 -4.85 8.72 -3.91
C LEU A 75 -4.86 7.97 -5.25
N ALA A 76 -6.04 7.67 -5.80
CA ALA A 76 -6.17 7.06 -7.13
C ALA A 76 -5.85 8.06 -8.24
N ASP A 77 -6.24 9.33 -8.09
CA ASP A 77 -5.85 10.41 -9.01
C ASP A 77 -4.32 10.58 -9.03
N ASP A 78 -3.65 10.53 -7.88
CA ASP A 78 -2.18 10.56 -7.79
C ASP A 78 -1.53 9.42 -8.57
N LEU A 79 -2.06 8.20 -8.44
CA LEU A 79 -1.57 7.06 -9.20
C LEU A 79 -1.72 7.30 -10.71
N GLY A 80 -2.85 7.87 -11.13
CA GLY A 80 -3.09 8.28 -12.52
C GLY A 80 -2.05 9.29 -13.00
N ALA A 81 -1.80 10.35 -12.22
CA ALA A 81 -0.81 11.38 -12.51
C ALA A 81 0.62 10.79 -12.62
N VAL A 82 0.99 9.87 -11.75
CA VAL A 82 2.30 9.17 -11.83
C VAL A 82 2.42 8.37 -13.11
N LEU A 83 1.39 7.61 -13.49
CA LEU A 83 1.39 6.85 -14.76
C LEU A 83 1.53 7.78 -15.98
N ASP A 84 0.78 8.87 -15.99
CA ASP A 84 0.76 9.82 -17.12
C ASP A 84 2.09 10.56 -17.25
N ALA A 85 2.65 11.06 -16.14
CA ALA A 85 3.93 11.76 -16.12
C ALA A 85 5.12 10.88 -16.58
N LEU A 86 4.99 9.57 -16.42
CA LEU A 86 6.00 8.59 -16.84
C LEU A 86 5.71 8.00 -18.23
N GLY A 87 4.61 8.37 -18.87
CA GLY A 87 4.20 7.84 -20.17
C GLY A 87 3.83 6.35 -20.13
N LEU A 88 3.28 5.89 -19.02
CA LEU A 88 2.89 4.50 -18.81
C LEU A 88 1.39 4.33 -19.11
N ASP A 89 1.07 3.85 -20.30
CA ASP A 89 -0.32 3.58 -20.68
C ASP A 89 -0.96 2.52 -19.78
N ARG A 90 -0.17 1.53 -19.35
CA ARG A 90 -0.62 0.40 -18.55
C ARG A 90 0.51 -0.15 -17.68
N ALA A 91 0.19 -0.58 -16.45
CA ALA A 91 1.18 -1.16 -15.53
C ALA A 91 0.59 -2.28 -14.68
N VAL A 92 1.48 -3.13 -14.12
CA VAL A 92 1.13 -3.98 -12.98
C VAL A 92 1.22 -3.13 -11.72
N LEU A 93 0.19 -3.19 -10.87
CA LEU A 93 0.11 -2.43 -9.65
C LEU A 93 0.24 -3.37 -8.45
N ALA A 94 1.16 -3.07 -7.54
CA ALA A 94 1.35 -3.83 -6.31
C ALA A 94 1.27 -2.88 -5.11
N GLY A 95 0.30 -3.06 -4.23
CA GLY A 95 0.05 -2.14 -3.13
C GLY A 95 -0.22 -2.85 -1.81
N ALA A 96 0.28 -2.28 -0.73
CA ALA A 96 0.13 -2.79 0.63
C ALA A 96 -0.84 -1.92 1.45
N SER A 97 -1.82 -2.53 2.13
CA SER A 97 -2.78 -1.85 3.01
C SER A 97 -3.44 -0.65 2.31
N MET A 98 -3.18 0.60 2.72
CA MET A 98 -3.64 1.80 2.01
C MET A 98 -3.36 1.73 0.50
N GLY A 99 -2.15 1.33 0.10
CA GLY A 99 -1.80 1.16 -1.31
C GLY A 99 -2.60 0.07 -2.02
N ALA A 100 -3.00 -1.00 -1.30
CA ALA A 100 -3.88 -2.04 -1.83
C ALA A 100 -5.29 -1.48 -2.12
N HIS A 101 -5.81 -0.65 -1.25
CA HIS A 101 -7.11 -0.02 -1.44
C HIS A 101 -7.07 1.05 -2.54
N THR A 102 -5.97 1.80 -2.62
CA THR A 102 -5.73 2.79 -3.70
C THR A 102 -5.72 2.12 -5.08
N LEU A 103 -4.98 1.02 -5.26
CA LEU A 103 -4.94 0.34 -6.55
C LEU A 103 -6.29 -0.32 -6.91
N LEU A 104 -7.08 -0.78 -5.92
CA LEU A 104 -8.43 -1.30 -6.18
C LEU A 104 -9.37 -0.18 -6.63
N ARG A 105 -9.35 0.98 -5.95
CA ARG A 105 -10.10 2.16 -6.39
C ARG A 105 -9.72 2.55 -7.82
N PHE A 106 -8.45 2.64 -8.12
CA PHE A 106 -7.96 2.96 -9.46
C PHE A 106 -8.37 1.91 -10.50
N ALA A 107 -8.35 0.62 -10.15
CA ALA A 107 -8.75 -0.45 -11.06
C ALA A 107 -10.25 -0.41 -11.41
N LEU A 108 -11.10 0.04 -10.49
CA LEU A 108 -12.53 0.25 -10.73
C LEU A 108 -12.76 1.45 -11.66
N GLU A 109 -12.00 2.52 -11.52
CA GLU A 109 -12.16 3.76 -12.31
C GLU A 109 -11.45 3.71 -13.67
N ALA A 110 -10.28 3.08 -13.76
CA ALA A 110 -9.43 3.05 -14.95
C ALA A 110 -8.96 1.62 -15.30
N PRO A 111 -9.87 0.65 -15.51
CA PRO A 111 -9.52 -0.77 -15.68
C PRO A 111 -8.58 -1.03 -16.86
N THR A 112 -8.61 -0.21 -17.91
CA THR A 112 -7.73 -0.35 -19.08
C THR A 112 -6.27 0.00 -18.78
N ARG A 113 -6.00 0.75 -17.70
CA ARG A 113 -4.66 1.14 -17.26
C ARG A 113 -3.98 0.04 -16.41
N VAL A 114 -4.69 -1.01 -16.05
CA VAL A 114 -4.23 -2.07 -15.14
C VAL A 114 -3.88 -3.34 -15.91
N ALA A 115 -2.61 -3.73 -15.89
CA ALA A 115 -2.11 -4.96 -16.49
C ALA A 115 -2.29 -6.19 -15.57
N GLY A 116 -2.18 -5.98 -14.27
CA GLY A 116 -2.37 -6.98 -13.23
C GLY A 116 -2.30 -6.33 -11.86
N LEU A 117 -2.81 -7.02 -10.84
CA LEU A 117 -2.89 -6.53 -9.46
C LEU A 117 -2.20 -7.49 -8.49
N VAL A 118 -1.43 -6.91 -7.57
CA VAL A 118 -0.98 -7.60 -6.35
C VAL A 118 -1.49 -6.82 -5.15
N VAL A 119 -2.58 -7.29 -4.56
CA VAL A 119 -3.26 -6.71 -3.41
C VAL A 119 -2.63 -7.28 -2.15
N ILE A 120 -1.85 -6.49 -1.42
CA ILE A 120 -1.03 -6.96 -0.30
C ILE A 120 -1.68 -6.50 1.00
N THR A 121 -1.98 -7.46 1.87
CA THR A 121 -2.58 -7.24 3.20
C THR A 121 -3.76 -6.23 3.17
N PRO A 122 -4.85 -6.52 2.42
CA PRO A 122 -6.04 -5.67 2.45
C PRO A 122 -6.68 -5.71 3.85
N ALA A 123 -7.24 -4.56 4.29
CA ALA A 123 -7.85 -4.44 5.62
C ALA A 123 -9.23 -3.76 5.60
N PHE A 124 -9.76 -3.40 4.43
CA PHE A 124 -11.01 -2.68 4.31
C PHE A 124 -12.19 -3.61 4.01
N LEU A 125 -13.24 -3.50 4.83
CA LEU A 125 -14.58 -4.02 4.51
C LEU A 125 -15.58 -2.87 4.67
N PRO A 126 -16.55 -2.71 3.75
CA PRO A 126 -17.52 -1.60 3.79
C PRO A 126 -18.26 -1.47 5.13
N ASP A 127 -18.61 -2.58 5.76
CA ASP A 127 -19.37 -2.62 7.01
C ASP A 127 -18.54 -2.30 8.26
N ALA A 128 -17.20 -2.28 8.16
CA ALA A 128 -16.30 -2.06 9.30
C ALA A 128 -15.85 -0.59 9.47
N VAL A 129 -16.25 0.31 8.56
CA VAL A 129 -15.77 1.71 8.55
C VAL A 129 -16.36 2.52 9.71
N ASP A 130 -17.60 2.23 10.08
CA ASP A 130 -18.37 3.02 11.04
C ASP A 130 -18.19 2.53 12.51
N ASP A 131 -17.15 1.76 12.81
CA ASP A 131 -16.84 1.31 14.18
C ASP A 131 -16.26 2.47 15.00
N PRO A 132 -16.95 2.91 16.09
CA PRO A 132 -16.48 4.02 16.93
C PRO A 132 -15.13 3.74 17.62
N ALA A 133 -14.87 2.51 18.02
CA ALA A 133 -13.61 2.15 18.69
C ALA A 133 -12.42 2.24 17.73
N ARG A 134 -12.66 1.84 16.47
CA ARG A 134 -11.68 2.02 15.38
C ARG A 134 -11.41 3.51 15.12
N ALA A 135 -12.45 4.33 15.10
CA ALA A 135 -12.34 5.77 14.92
C ALA A 135 -11.52 6.42 16.04
N GLU A 136 -11.84 6.12 17.30
CA GLU A 136 -11.11 6.64 18.47
C GLU A 136 -9.61 6.29 18.39
N ARG A 137 -9.29 5.05 18.01
CA ARG A 137 -7.89 4.61 17.85
C ARG A 137 -7.14 5.41 16.79
N TRP A 138 -7.70 5.60 15.59
CA TRP A 138 -7.04 6.35 14.53
C TRP A 138 -6.83 7.83 14.90
N HIS A 139 -7.83 8.46 15.51
CA HIS A 139 -7.70 9.84 16.00
C HIS A 139 -6.66 9.96 17.12
N ALA A 140 -6.56 8.97 18.02
CA ALA A 140 -5.52 8.97 19.05
C ALA A 140 -4.11 8.88 18.45
N LEU A 141 -3.91 8.04 17.42
CA LEU A 141 -2.63 7.94 16.71
C LEU A 141 -2.27 9.26 15.99
N ALA A 142 -3.24 9.89 15.33
CA ALA A 142 -3.07 11.18 14.68
C ALA A 142 -2.71 12.29 15.67
N ALA A 143 -3.43 12.37 16.79
CA ALA A 143 -3.16 13.33 17.86
C ALA A 143 -1.76 13.10 18.46
N GLY A 144 -1.40 11.87 18.78
CA GLY A 144 -0.08 11.52 19.29
C GLY A 144 1.04 11.97 18.34
N LEU A 145 0.87 11.74 17.03
CA LEU A 145 1.85 12.16 16.02
C LEU A 145 1.97 13.70 15.94
N ARG A 146 0.86 14.44 16.02
CA ARG A 146 0.87 15.92 16.00
C ARG A 146 1.52 16.51 17.24
N GLU A 147 1.22 15.98 18.42
CA GLU A 147 1.63 16.58 19.70
C GLU A 147 3.04 16.18 20.12
N GLY A 148 3.39 14.90 19.90
CA GLY A 148 4.66 14.32 20.36
C GLY A 148 5.55 13.74 19.26
N GLY A 149 5.21 13.95 17.98
CA GLY A 149 5.94 13.37 16.86
C GLY A 149 5.94 11.84 16.90
N VAL A 150 7.04 11.23 16.48
CA VAL A 150 7.17 9.77 16.44
C VAL A 150 6.93 9.13 17.82
N GLU A 151 7.47 9.73 18.89
CA GLU A 151 7.32 9.16 20.24
C GLU A 151 5.87 9.30 20.75
N GLY A 152 5.17 10.40 20.46
CA GLY A 152 3.76 10.56 20.79
C GLY A 152 2.88 9.56 20.05
N PHE A 153 3.19 9.29 18.77
CA PHE A 153 2.53 8.21 18.04
C PHE A 153 2.77 6.85 18.70
N MET A 154 4.03 6.54 19.06
CA MET A 154 4.39 5.27 19.68
C MET A 154 3.72 5.07 21.04
N GLU A 155 3.53 6.13 21.82
CA GLU A 155 2.79 6.10 23.06
C GLU A 155 1.30 5.77 22.83
N ALA A 156 0.66 6.41 21.85
CA ALA A 156 -0.72 6.13 21.46
C ALA A 156 -0.88 4.74 20.82
N TYR A 157 0.12 4.27 20.06
CA TYR A 157 0.12 2.94 19.44
C TYR A 157 0.15 1.82 20.48
N GLY A 158 0.88 2.02 21.58
CA GLY A 158 0.99 1.07 22.67
C GLY A 158 1.70 -0.24 22.31
N GLU A 159 1.38 -1.30 23.02
CA GLU A 159 1.91 -2.64 22.75
C GLU A 159 1.03 -3.36 21.73
N PRO A 160 1.61 -3.78 20.57
CA PRO A 160 0.83 -4.54 19.58
C PRO A 160 0.52 -5.94 20.08
N ASP A 161 -0.66 -6.44 19.69
CA ASP A 161 -1.11 -7.81 20.01
C ASP A 161 -0.43 -8.83 19.06
N VAL A 162 0.85 -9.04 19.28
CA VAL A 162 1.69 -9.97 18.52
C VAL A 162 2.55 -10.79 19.49
N PRO A 163 3.06 -11.97 19.07
CA PRO A 163 3.95 -12.77 19.89
C PRO A 163 5.13 -11.96 20.44
N GLU A 164 5.48 -12.19 21.71
CA GLU A 164 6.59 -11.52 22.41
C GLU A 164 7.89 -11.52 21.60
N SER A 165 8.15 -12.63 20.90
CA SER A 165 9.38 -12.82 20.11
C SER A 165 9.54 -11.84 18.95
N VAL A 166 8.46 -11.20 18.47
CA VAL A 166 8.46 -10.25 17.34
C VAL A 166 8.10 -8.84 17.74
N ARG A 167 7.54 -8.63 18.95
CA ARG A 167 7.01 -7.33 19.42
C ARG A 167 8.03 -6.20 19.31
N ALA A 168 9.23 -6.40 19.83
CA ALA A 168 10.28 -5.39 19.75
C ALA A 168 10.63 -5.01 18.31
N THR A 169 10.64 -6.00 17.40
CA THR A 169 10.92 -5.76 15.98
C THR A 169 9.78 -4.96 15.32
N VAL A 170 8.53 -5.28 15.64
CA VAL A 170 7.36 -4.53 15.13
C VAL A 170 7.43 -3.08 15.56
N LEU A 171 7.63 -2.81 16.85
CA LEU A 171 7.74 -1.45 17.39
C LEU A 171 8.90 -0.67 16.74
N GLU A 172 10.05 -1.30 16.55
CA GLU A 172 11.20 -0.67 15.89
C GLU A 172 10.90 -0.33 14.41
N VAL A 173 10.26 -1.24 13.69
CA VAL A 173 9.87 -1.00 12.29
C VAL A 173 8.85 0.13 12.18
N VAL A 174 7.86 0.22 13.09
CA VAL A 174 6.89 1.33 13.13
C VAL A 174 7.62 2.65 13.36
N ARG A 175 8.51 2.72 14.36
CA ARG A 175 9.31 3.91 14.65
C ARG A 175 10.16 4.35 13.45
N GLN A 176 10.84 3.40 12.80
CA GLN A 176 11.66 3.67 11.62
C GLN A 176 10.84 4.20 10.45
N ARG A 177 9.64 3.66 10.20
CA ARG A 177 8.75 4.15 9.13
C ARG A 177 8.35 5.59 9.37
N LEU A 178 7.86 5.89 10.58
CA LEU A 178 7.42 7.24 10.95
C LEU A 178 8.54 8.28 10.90
N SER A 179 9.78 7.90 11.22
CA SER A 179 10.95 8.81 11.16
C SER A 179 11.36 9.20 9.74
N ARG A 180 10.72 8.64 8.70
CA ARG A 180 11.07 8.87 7.29
C ARG A 180 10.26 9.98 6.63
N HIS A 181 9.28 10.52 7.30
CA HIS A 181 8.42 11.55 6.74
C HIS A 181 9.00 12.95 6.96
N GLU A 182 9.04 13.75 5.90
CA GLU A 182 9.46 15.15 5.96
C GLU A 182 8.37 16.03 6.56
N HIS A 183 7.10 15.58 6.47
CA HIS A 183 5.90 16.29 6.93
C HIS A 183 5.06 15.39 7.86
N PRO A 184 5.49 15.14 9.11
CA PRO A 184 4.77 14.24 10.02
C PRO A 184 3.34 14.72 10.34
N GLU A 185 3.08 16.03 10.32
CA GLU A 185 1.75 16.62 10.46
C GLU A 185 0.81 16.21 9.33
N ALA A 186 1.31 16.10 8.09
CA ALA A 186 0.53 15.64 6.95
C ALA A 186 0.20 14.13 7.05
N VAL A 187 1.10 13.35 7.65
CA VAL A 187 0.80 11.93 7.97
C VAL A 187 -0.28 11.84 9.03
N ALA A 188 -0.29 12.75 10.03
CA ALA A 188 -1.35 12.80 11.03
C ALA A 188 -2.71 13.18 10.40
N ASP A 189 -2.73 14.08 9.41
CA ASP A 189 -3.94 14.39 8.63
C ASP A 189 -4.42 13.17 7.84
N ALA A 190 -3.49 12.43 7.21
CA ALA A 190 -3.82 11.19 6.52
C ALA A 190 -4.37 10.10 7.47
N LEU A 191 -3.89 10.03 8.73
CA LEU A 191 -4.42 9.14 9.76
C LEU A 191 -5.86 9.51 10.18
N ASP A 192 -6.23 10.79 10.10
CA ASP A 192 -7.59 11.26 10.38
C ASP A 192 -8.55 11.09 9.20
N GLU A 193 -8.07 10.89 7.97
CA GLU A 193 -8.93 10.86 6.78
C GLU A 193 -8.97 9.49 6.08
N VAL A 194 -7.80 8.88 5.78
CA VAL A 194 -7.72 7.64 4.99
C VAL A 194 -8.52 6.50 5.60
N PRO A 195 -8.44 6.22 6.92
CA PRO A 195 -9.19 5.12 7.54
C PRO A 195 -10.71 5.23 7.43
N PHE A 196 -11.23 6.43 7.17
CA PHE A 196 -12.66 6.74 7.04
C PHE A 196 -13.09 6.95 5.59
N SER A 197 -12.15 7.00 4.66
CA SER A 197 -12.41 7.03 3.23
C SER A 197 -12.76 5.63 2.72
N ARG A 198 -13.61 5.56 1.69
CA ARG A 198 -14.04 4.30 1.07
C ARG A 198 -13.35 4.12 -0.28
N PRO A 199 -12.59 3.04 -0.48
CA PRO A 199 -12.04 2.70 -1.80
C PRO A 199 -13.15 2.21 -2.76
N PHE A 200 -14.21 1.61 -2.22
CA PHE A 200 -15.44 1.17 -2.90
C PHE A 200 -16.59 1.14 -1.87
N ASP A 201 -17.83 1.21 -2.34
CA ASP A 201 -19.01 1.26 -1.45
C ASP A 201 -19.52 -0.13 -1.07
N ALA A 202 -19.36 -1.11 -1.97
CA ALA A 202 -19.80 -2.49 -1.76
C ALA A 202 -18.76 -3.48 -2.26
N LEU A 203 -18.61 -4.61 -1.55
CA LEU A 203 -17.61 -5.63 -1.87
C LEU A 203 -17.81 -6.24 -3.26
N ASP A 204 -19.05 -6.34 -3.72
CA ASP A 204 -19.41 -6.90 -5.03
C ASP A 204 -18.96 -6.03 -6.22
N GLU A 205 -18.62 -4.74 -6.01
CA GLU A 205 -18.00 -3.91 -7.05
C GLU A 205 -16.69 -4.51 -7.55
N LEU A 206 -15.96 -5.21 -6.68
CA LEU A 206 -14.70 -5.88 -7.02
C LEU A 206 -14.89 -7.00 -8.07
N ALA A 207 -16.11 -7.49 -8.26
CA ALA A 207 -16.43 -8.47 -9.29
C ALA A 207 -16.23 -7.93 -10.73
N SER A 208 -16.17 -6.61 -10.89
CA SER A 208 -15.90 -5.96 -12.18
C SER A 208 -14.41 -5.94 -12.57
N ILE A 209 -13.51 -6.26 -11.63
CA ILE A 209 -12.07 -6.31 -11.88
C ILE A 209 -11.75 -7.51 -12.77
N SER A 210 -11.28 -7.26 -13.98
CA SER A 210 -10.92 -8.29 -14.95
C SER A 210 -9.41 -8.54 -15.07
N ALA A 211 -8.59 -7.69 -14.47
CA ALA A 211 -7.13 -7.83 -14.47
C ALA A 211 -6.71 -9.07 -13.64
N PRO A 212 -5.68 -9.83 -14.07
CA PRO A 212 -5.11 -10.91 -13.27
C PRO A 212 -4.75 -10.41 -11.88
N THR A 213 -5.33 -11.00 -10.84
CA THR A 213 -5.19 -10.51 -9.47
C THR A 213 -4.60 -11.58 -8.55
N THR A 214 -3.57 -11.20 -7.81
CA THR A 214 -3.04 -12.00 -6.68
C THR A 214 -3.24 -11.21 -5.39
N ILE A 215 -3.84 -11.87 -4.40
CA ILE A 215 -4.05 -11.31 -3.07
C ILE A 215 -3.04 -11.96 -2.12
N VAL A 216 -2.29 -11.15 -1.41
CA VAL A 216 -1.37 -11.58 -0.36
C VAL A 216 -2.01 -11.24 0.98
N ALA A 217 -2.39 -12.26 1.75
CA ALA A 217 -2.92 -12.09 3.09
C ALA A 217 -1.99 -12.77 4.10
N SER A 218 -1.74 -12.13 5.22
CA SER A 218 -0.98 -12.69 6.33
C SER A 218 -1.89 -13.35 7.35
N ARG A 219 -1.38 -14.35 8.06
CA ARG A 219 -2.13 -15.00 9.12
C ARG A 219 -2.22 -14.10 10.34
N ASP A 220 -3.40 -14.04 10.97
CA ASP A 220 -3.76 -13.08 12.02
C ASP A 220 -2.87 -13.15 13.27
N GLU A 221 -2.21 -14.28 13.52
CA GLU A 221 -1.32 -14.49 14.67
C GLU A 221 -0.14 -13.50 14.73
N ILE A 222 0.27 -12.95 13.56
CA ILE A 222 1.43 -12.06 13.46
C ILE A 222 1.02 -10.68 12.92
N ASP A 223 -0.06 -10.59 12.17
CA ASP A 223 -0.55 -9.34 11.57
C ASP A 223 -2.06 -9.15 11.79
N PRO A 224 -2.49 -8.96 13.05
CA PRO A 224 -3.92 -8.82 13.39
C PRO A 224 -4.55 -7.54 12.82
N GLU A 225 -3.74 -6.55 12.44
CA GLU A 225 -4.22 -5.29 11.84
C GLU A 225 -4.76 -5.49 10.40
N HIS A 226 -4.39 -6.61 9.76
CA HIS A 226 -4.80 -6.97 8.42
C HIS A 226 -5.43 -8.37 8.40
N PRO A 227 -6.70 -8.50 8.85
CA PRO A 227 -7.33 -9.80 9.06
C PRO A 227 -7.32 -10.67 7.80
N TYR A 228 -6.92 -11.92 7.93
CA TYR A 228 -6.83 -12.88 6.83
C TYR A 228 -8.16 -13.02 6.07
N GLY A 229 -9.28 -13.01 6.81
CA GLY A 229 -10.63 -13.11 6.26
C GLY A 229 -10.99 -11.99 5.27
N VAL A 230 -10.35 -10.82 5.35
CA VAL A 230 -10.51 -9.75 4.35
C VAL A 230 -9.92 -10.19 3.00
N GLY A 231 -8.73 -10.80 3.02
CA GLY A 231 -8.11 -11.35 1.82
C GLY A 231 -8.95 -12.48 1.20
N GLU A 232 -9.55 -13.35 2.02
CA GLU A 232 -10.47 -14.40 1.57
C GLU A 232 -11.70 -13.80 0.91
N ALA A 233 -12.35 -12.82 1.54
CA ALA A 233 -13.52 -12.15 0.99
C ALA A 233 -13.25 -11.49 -0.38
N TYR A 234 -12.08 -10.88 -0.54
CA TYR A 234 -11.69 -10.32 -1.84
C TYR A 234 -11.44 -11.41 -2.89
N ALA A 235 -10.80 -12.52 -2.49
CA ALA A 235 -10.54 -13.64 -3.39
C ALA A 235 -11.81 -14.35 -3.85
N GLU A 236 -12.87 -14.35 -3.05
CA GLU A 236 -14.17 -14.91 -3.40
C GLU A 236 -14.91 -14.07 -4.44
N VAL A 237 -14.74 -12.74 -4.40
CA VAL A 237 -15.50 -11.80 -5.25
C VAL A 237 -14.74 -11.44 -6.52
N ILE A 238 -13.43 -11.23 -6.49
CA ILE A 238 -12.64 -10.87 -7.68
C ILE A 238 -12.49 -12.11 -8.59
N PRO A 239 -12.95 -12.05 -9.85
CA PRO A 239 -12.90 -13.19 -10.74
C PRO A 239 -11.47 -13.73 -10.93
N ALA A 240 -11.30 -15.05 -10.74
CA ALA A 240 -10.03 -15.76 -10.89
C ALA A 240 -8.87 -15.19 -10.04
N ALA A 241 -9.17 -14.49 -8.95
CA ALA A 241 -8.15 -14.03 -8.02
C ALA A 241 -7.45 -15.22 -7.32
N ARG A 242 -6.15 -15.09 -7.13
CA ARG A 242 -5.34 -16.07 -6.40
C ARG A 242 -5.01 -15.54 -5.01
N LEU A 243 -5.43 -16.25 -3.96
CA LEU A 243 -5.02 -15.97 -2.59
C LEU A 243 -3.71 -16.68 -2.26
N VAL A 244 -2.76 -15.96 -1.69
CA VAL A 244 -1.45 -16.44 -1.28
C VAL A 244 -1.15 -15.97 0.14
N SER A 245 -0.63 -16.88 0.96
CA SER A 245 -0.20 -16.60 2.33
C SER A 245 1.15 -17.26 2.60
N GLU A 246 1.81 -16.87 3.68
CA GLU A 246 2.97 -17.58 4.21
C GLU A 246 2.59 -18.96 4.77
N GLU A 247 3.58 -19.85 4.83
CA GLU A 247 3.46 -21.12 5.53
C GLU A 247 3.30 -20.88 7.06
N PRO A 248 2.53 -21.72 7.76
CA PRO A 248 2.34 -21.60 9.21
C PRO A 248 3.68 -21.46 9.96
N GLY A 249 3.76 -20.51 10.88
CA GLY A 249 4.96 -20.23 11.68
C GLY A 249 6.08 -19.48 10.93
N ARG A 250 5.83 -19.00 9.73
CA ARG A 250 6.74 -18.11 9.00
C ARG A 250 6.34 -16.65 9.19
N SER A 251 7.29 -15.74 8.98
CA SER A 251 6.99 -14.32 8.93
C SER A 251 6.02 -14.01 7.79
N PRO A 252 5.14 -12.99 7.93
CA PRO A 252 4.25 -12.53 6.88
C PRO A 252 4.97 -12.36 5.54
N LEU A 253 4.35 -12.85 4.46
CA LEU A 253 4.92 -12.74 3.12
C LEU A 253 5.13 -11.27 2.72
N ALA A 254 4.24 -10.37 3.16
CA ALA A 254 4.36 -8.94 2.98
C ALA A 254 5.66 -8.33 3.57
N TRP A 255 6.24 -8.97 4.61
CA TRP A 255 7.49 -8.52 5.23
C TRP A 255 8.74 -9.14 4.56
N GLN A 256 8.56 -10.08 3.65
CA GLN A 256 9.63 -10.80 2.95
C GLN A 256 9.89 -10.18 1.57
N GLY A 257 10.48 -8.99 1.51
CA GLY A 257 10.62 -8.18 0.30
C GLY A 257 11.17 -8.92 -0.93
N GLY A 258 12.13 -9.83 -0.76
CA GLY A 258 12.64 -10.64 -1.85
C GLY A 258 11.65 -11.69 -2.39
N GLN A 259 10.86 -12.32 -1.51
CA GLN A 259 9.84 -13.30 -1.91
C GLN A 259 8.62 -12.58 -2.51
N LEU A 260 8.21 -11.49 -1.89
CA LEU A 260 7.14 -10.64 -2.41
C LEU A 260 7.49 -10.11 -3.81
N SER A 261 8.73 -9.67 -4.03
CA SER A 261 9.19 -9.22 -5.35
C SER A 261 9.11 -10.33 -6.41
N LYS A 262 9.41 -11.59 -6.06
CA LYS A 262 9.25 -12.72 -6.98
C LYS A 262 7.79 -12.98 -7.33
N LEU A 263 6.90 -12.86 -6.36
CA LEU A 263 5.47 -12.99 -6.58
C LEU A 263 4.95 -11.88 -7.52
N ILE A 264 5.34 -10.64 -7.27
CA ILE A 264 5.00 -9.50 -8.14
C ILE A 264 5.53 -9.72 -9.56
N ALA A 265 6.78 -10.18 -9.70
CA ALA A 265 7.36 -10.50 -11.01
C ALA A 265 6.55 -11.56 -11.76
N SER A 266 6.10 -12.62 -11.07
CA SER A 266 5.30 -13.67 -11.72
C SER A 266 3.95 -13.17 -12.25
N VAL A 267 3.32 -12.21 -11.57
CA VAL A 267 2.10 -11.55 -12.08
C VAL A 267 2.44 -10.66 -13.29
N ALA A 268 3.55 -9.93 -13.24
CA ALA A 268 3.97 -9.06 -14.33
C ALA A 268 4.36 -9.85 -15.59
N GLU A 269 5.01 -11.01 -15.45
CA GLU A 269 5.30 -11.93 -16.55
C GLU A 269 4.02 -12.46 -17.20
N SER A 270 3.01 -12.81 -16.39
CA SER A 270 1.73 -13.31 -16.88
C SER A 270 0.87 -12.24 -17.55
N ALA A 271 1.08 -10.98 -17.22
CA ALA A 271 0.36 -9.82 -17.76
C ALA A 271 1.02 -9.21 -19.01
N ALA A 272 2.26 -9.62 -19.35
CA ALA A 272 2.95 -9.16 -20.53
C ALA A 272 2.22 -9.66 -21.80
N PRO A 273 2.04 -8.83 -22.85
CA PRO A 273 1.53 -9.31 -24.10
C PRO A 273 2.49 -10.35 -24.71
N ALA A 274 1.92 -11.43 -25.24
CA ALA A 274 2.65 -12.51 -25.90
C ALA A 274 3.37 -12.04 -27.16
#